data_916b8b2a501772be9446cb88f0a8dfb0
#
_entry.id   916b8b2a501772be9446cb88f0a8dfb0
#
_cell.length_a   1.000
_cell.length_b   1.000
_cell.length_c   1.000
_cell.angle_alpha   90.00
_cell.angle_beta   90.00
_cell.angle_gamma   90.00
#
_symmetry.space_group_name_H-M   'P 1'
#
loop_
_entity.id
_entity.type
_entity.pdbx_description
1 polymer ?
#
loop_
_entity_poly.entity_id
_entity_poly.type
_entity_poly.pdbx_seq_one_letter_code
_entity_poly.pdbx_strand_id
1 'polypeptide(L)'
;MENSQKIGFVIVFGFVLSIYVWTMAPSVSFWDCGEYIATSYILGVPHPPGSPLQVLVRRLFTLLPIGKEIAWRSNLFSVLVSSLTAAFLYLCIYEIVSKFKKPVTLVDKIAAHGSGAVGAV
;
A
#
# COMPACT_ATOMS: atom_id res chain seq x y z
N MET A 1 20.25 3.56 0.58
CA MET A 1 19.53 2.83 1.65
C MET A 1 20.47 1.89 2.37
N GLU A 2 20.58 2.04 3.66
CA GLU A 2 21.31 1.13 4.54
C GLU A 2 20.55 -0.20 4.67
N ASN A 3 21.23 -1.31 5.00
CA ASN A 3 20.57 -2.62 5.10
C ASN A 3 19.45 -2.62 6.15
N SER A 4 19.61 -1.86 7.24
CA SER A 4 18.59 -1.70 8.28
C SER A 4 17.29 -1.04 7.75
N GLN A 5 17.41 -0.05 6.86
CA GLN A 5 16.24 0.60 6.22
C GLN A 5 15.48 -0.37 5.31
N LYS A 6 16.21 -1.21 4.55
CA LYS A 6 15.57 -2.23 3.71
C LYS A 6 14.79 -3.24 4.53
N ILE A 7 15.38 -3.69 5.63
CA ILE A 7 14.72 -4.62 6.55
C ILE A 7 13.47 -3.97 7.15
N GLY A 8 13.55 -2.74 7.64
CA GLY A 8 12.40 -2.01 8.18
C GLY A 8 11.29 -1.83 7.14
N PHE A 9 11.64 -1.47 5.89
CA PHE A 9 10.70 -1.38 4.79
C PHE A 9 9.95 -2.70 4.56
N VAL A 10 10.67 -3.82 4.50
CA VAL A 10 10.07 -5.15 4.29
C VAL A 10 9.18 -5.56 5.46
N ILE A 11 9.58 -5.26 6.69
CA ILE A 11 8.78 -5.56 7.89
C ILE A 11 7.46 -4.76 7.86
N VAL A 12 7.52 -3.44 7.65
CA VAL A 12 6.33 -2.58 7.59
C VAL A 12 5.42 -3.01 6.44
N PHE A 13 5.99 -3.22 5.25
CA PHE A 13 5.23 -3.72 4.11
C PHE A 13 4.52 -5.03 4.41
N GLY A 14 5.24 -6.03 4.91
CA GLY A 14 4.69 -7.37 5.20
C GLY A 14 3.64 -7.35 6.30
N PHE A 15 3.84 -6.54 7.33
CA PHE A 15 2.88 -6.39 8.43
C PHE A 15 1.56 -5.76 7.94
N VAL A 16 1.64 -4.62 7.27
CA VAL A 16 0.45 -3.91 6.74
C VAL A 16 -0.24 -4.75 5.67
N LEU A 17 0.53 -5.39 4.78
CA LEU A 17 -0.01 -6.29 3.77
C LEU A 17 -0.81 -7.43 4.39
N SER A 18 -0.28 -8.06 5.44
CA SER A 18 -0.94 -9.19 6.12
C SER A 18 -2.28 -8.77 6.73
N ILE A 19 -2.32 -7.60 7.40
CA ILE A 19 -3.55 -7.06 7.97
C ILE A 19 -4.56 -6.75 6.87
N TYR A 20 -4.14 -6.08 5.81
CA TYR A 20 -5.03 -5.66 4.74
C TYR A 20 -5.56 -6.84 3.92
N VAL A 21 -4.75 -7.87 3.68
CA VAL A 21 -5.23 -9.11 3.04
C VAL A 21 -6.27 -9.81 3.92
N TRP A 22 -6.05 -9.85 5.24
CA TRP A 22 -6.99 -10.47 6.16
C TRP A 22 -8.32 -9.71 6.29
N THR A 23 -8.26 -8.38 6.27
CA THR A 23 -9.45 -7.51 6.41
C THR A 23 -10.08 -7.11 5.08
N MET A 24 -9.48 -7.48 3.96
CA MET A 24 -9.94 -7.14 2.62
C MET A 24 -11.35 -7.67 2.36
N ALA A 25 -12.21 -6.80 1.83
CA ALA A 25 -13.56 -7.22 1.40
C ALA A 25 -13.46 -8.31 0.32
N PRO A 26 -14.17 -9.44 0.49
CA PRO A 26 -14.14 -10.53 -0.49
C PRO A 26 -14.85 -10.18 -1.79
N SER A 27 -15.73 -9.20 -1.79
CA SER A 27 -16.55 -8.76 -2.91
C SER A 27 -16.60 -7.23 -2.96
N VAL A 28 -17.61 -6.68 -3.63
CA VAL A 28 -17.85 -5.23 -3.71
C VAL A 28 -18.19 -4.69 -2.33
N SER A 29 -17.49 -3.64 -1.92
CA SER A 29 -17.76 -2.92 -0.68
C SER A 29 -18.60 -1.66 -0.96
N PHE A 30 -18.77 -0.80 0.04
CA PHE A 30 -19.59 0.41 -0.06
C PHE A 30 -18.96 1.52 -0.93
N TRP A 31 -19.74 2.56 -1.24
CA TRP A 31 -19.36 3.74 -2.00
C TRP A 31 -18.94 3.40 -3.44
N ASP A 32 -17.97 4.12 -3.94
CA ASP A 32 -17.52 4.07 -5.33
C ASP A 32 -16.71 2.81 -5.69
N CYS A 33 -16.54 1.87 -4.75
CA CYS A 33 -15.79 0.64 -5.01
C CYS A 33 -16.34 -0.14 -6.21
N GLY A 34 -17.67 -0.24 -6.32
CA GLY A 34 -18.34 -0.93 -7.42
C GLY A 34 -18.05 -0.26 -8.76
N GLU A 35 -18.07 1.07 -8.80
CA GLU A 35 -17.74 1.83 -10.02
C GLU A 35 -16.29 1.62 -10.46
N TYR A 36 -15.34 1.73 -9.53
CA TYR A 36 -13.92 1.51 -9.84
C TYR A 36 -13.61 0.07 -10.26
N ILE A 37 -14.31 -0.91 -9.70
CA ILE A 37 -14.19 -2.31 -10.12
C ILE A 37 -14.74 -2.48 -11.54
N ALA A 38 -15.93 -1.97 -11.80
CA ALA A 38 -16.59 -2.08 -13.11
C ALA A 38 -15.80 -1.33 -14.20
N THR A 39 -15.44 -0.06 -13.96
CA THR A 39 -14.69 0.76 -14.92
C THR A 39 -13.31 0.17 -15.21
N SER A 40 -12.64 -0.42 -14.20
CA SER A 40 -11.38 -1.12 -14.44
C SER A 40 -11.56 -2.38 -15.25
N TYR A 41 -12.65 -3.11 -15.06
CA TYR A 41 -12.93 -4.33 -15.82
C TYR A 41 -13.25 -4.07 -17.29
N ILE A 42 -14.03 -3.03 -17.59
CA ILE A 42 -14.43 -2.67 -18.97
C ILE A 42 -13.54 -1.61 -19.61
N LEU A 43 -12.52 -1.10 -18.91
CA LEU A 43 -11.71 0.06 -19.32
C LEU A 43 -12.57 1.32 -19.55
N GLY A 44 -13.56 1.52 -18.70
CA GLY A 44 -14.42 2.70 -18.68
C GLY A 44 -13.78 3.90 -17.99
N VAL A 45 -14.52 5.01 -17.95
CA VAL A 45 -14.11 6.23 -17.23
C VAL A 45 -14.96 6.37 -15.98
N PRO A 46 -14.37 6.37 -14.77
CA PRO A 46 -15.10 6.66 -13.54
C PRO A 46 -15.52 8.13 -13.48
N HIS A 47 -16.39 8.46 -12.51
CA HIS A 47 -16.84 9.84 -12.31
C HIS A 47 -15.67 10.85 -12.22
N PRO A 48 -15.90 12.15 -12.57
CA PRO A 48 -14.86 13.17 -12.52
C PRO A 48 -14.23 13.31 -11.12
N PRO A 49 -12.88 13.53 -11.05
CA PRO A 49 -11.98 13.89 -12.17
C PRO A 49 -11.45 12.71 -13.00
N GLY A 50 -11.93 11.49 -12.76
CA GLY A 50 -11.40 10.27 -13.37
C GLY A 50 -10.05 9.83 -12.79
N SER A 51 -9.67 8.58 -13.02
CA SER A 51 -8.41 8.01 -12.52
C SER A 51 -7.81 7.07 -13.57
N PRO A 52 -7.37 7.57 -14.73
CA PRO A 52 -7.00 6.72 -15.88
C PRO A 52 -5.86 5.75 -15.53
N LEU A 53 -4.82 6.20 -14.84
CA LEU A 53 -3.70 5.34 -14.44
C LEU A 53 -4.17 4.23 -13.50
N GLN A 54 -5.00 4.56 -12.52
CA GLN A 54 -5.55 3.60 -11.55
C GLN A 54 -6.40 2.55 -12.26
N VAL A 55 -7.26 2.96 -13.20
CA VAL A 55 -8.12 2.07 -13.99
C VAL A 55 -7.27 1.10 -14.81
N LEU A 56 -6.24 1.59 -15.52
CA LEU A 56 -5.34 0.77 -16.32
C LEU A 56 -4.55 -0.25 -15.49
N VAL A 57 -3.94 0.19 -14.39
CA VAL A 57 -3.16 -0.72 -13.54
C VAL A 57 -4.08 -1.72 -12.85
N ARG A 58 -5.24 -1.29 -12.36
CA ARG A 58 -6.24 -2.18 -11.74
C ARG A 58 -6.77 -3.21 -12.75
N ARG A 59 -6.89 -2.86 -14.03
CA ARG A 59 -7.24 -3.79 -15.12
C ARG A 59 -6.30 -4.99 -15.16
N LEU A 60 -5.00 -4.78 -15.00
CA LEU A 60 -4.03 -5.89 -14.99
C LEU A 60 -4.36 -6.90 -13.89
N PHE A 61 -4.78 -6.43 -12.71
CA PHE A 61 -5.20 -7.30 -11.62
C PHE A 61 -6.48 -8.06 -11.94
N THR A 62 -7.45 -7.44 -12.63
CA THR A 62 -8.67 -8.14 -13.03
C THR A 62 -8.43 -9.28 -14.03
N LEU A 63 -7.34 -9.22 -14.79
CA LEU A 63 -6.93 -10.24 -15.75
C LEU A 63 -6.18 -11.43 -15.12
N LEU A 64 -5.69 -11.28 -13.89
CA LEU A 64 -4.94 -12.36 -13.23
C LEU A 64 -5.86 -13.58 -13.00
N PRO A 65 -5.39 -14.81 -13.29
CA PRO A 65 -6.17 -16.02 -13.08
C PRO A 65 -6.11 -16.48 -11.61
N ILE A 66 -6.31 -15.56 -10.65
CA ILE A 66 -6.25 -15.82 -9.22
C ILE A 66 -7.57 -15.44 -8.54
N GLY A 67 -7.93 -16.16 -7.48
CA GLY A 67 -9.17 -15.90 -6.76
C GLY A 67 -10.44 -16.22 -7.58
N LYS A 68 -11.59 -16.10 -6.94
CA LYS A 68 -12.87 -16.46 -7.56
C LYS A 68 -13.54 -15.29 -8.28
N GLU A 69 -13.46 -14.07 -7.73
CA GLU A 69 -14.21 -12.89 -8.19
C GLU A 69 -13.31 -11.78 -8.70
N ILE A 70 -13.80 -11.04 -9.70
CA ILE A 70 -13.14 -9.85 -10.24
C ILE A 70 -12.98 -8.79 -9.17
N ALA A 71 -14.00 -8.61 -8.32
CA ALA A 71 -13.97 -7.67 -7.20
C ALA A 71 -12.80 -7.97 -6.25
N TRP A 72 -12.59 -9.23 -5.88
CA TRP A 72 -11.49 -9.66 -5.03
C TRP A 72 -10.11 -9.30 -5.63
N ARG A 73 -9.92 -9.56 -6.94
CA ARG A 73 -8.68 -9.23 -7.64
C ARG A 73 -8.43 -7.73 -7.68
N SER A 74 -9.50 -6.96 -7.89
CA SER A 74 -9.46 -5.50 -7.87
C SER A 74 -9.12 -4.95 -6.48
N ASN A 75 -9.69 -5.54 -5.42
CA ASN A 75 -9.38 -5.16 -4.03
C ASN A 75 -7.93 -5.50 -3.67
N LEU A 76 -7.38 -6.60 -4.19
CA LEU A 76 -5.97 -6.95 -4.00
C LEU A 76 -5.02 -5.87 -4.52
N PHE A 77 -5.35 -5.22 -5.64
CA PHE A 77 -4.61 -4.05 -6.12
C PHE A 77 -4.57 -2.94 -5.06
N SER A 78 -5.71 -2.59 -4.46
CA SER A 78 -5.78 -1.57 -3.42
C SER A 78 -4.94 -1.93 -2.20
N VAL A 79 -5.01 -3.18 -1.76
CA VAL A 79 -4.23 -3.72 -0.64
C VAL A 79 -2.73 -3.58 -0.89
N LEU A 80 -2.26 -3.97 -2.07
CA LEU A 80 -0.83 -3.88 -2.42
C LEU A 80 -0.34 -2.44 -2.47
N VAL A 81 -1.08 -1.55 -3.14
CA VAL A 81 -0.70 -0.14 -3.26
C VAL A 81 -0.70 0.56 -1.90
N SER A 82 -1.71 0.32 -1.07
CA SER A 82 -1.77 0.89 0.29
C SER A 82 -0.64 0.39 1.18
N SER A 83 -0.30 -0.90 1.09
CA SER A 83 0.81 -1.47 1.86
C SER A 83 2.17 -0.91 1.41
N LEU A 84 2.35 -0.71 0.11
CA LEU A 84 3.54 -0.03 -0.44
C LEU A 84 3.61 1.42 0.02
N THR A 85 2.48 2.12 0.04
CA THR A 85 2.41 3.51 0.52
C THR A 85 2.88 3.61 1.98
N ALA A 86 2.41 2.72 2.85
CA ALA A 86 2.86 2.66 4.25
C ALA A 86 4.37 2.41 4.35
N ALA A 87 4.90 1.48 3.55
CA ALA A 87 6.32 1.17 3.55
C ALA A 87 7.19 2.34 3.02
N PHE A 88 6.74 3.06 2.02
CA PHE A 88 7.43 4.27 1.56
C PHE A 88 7.32 5.42 2.57
N LEU A 89 6.17 5.58 3.21
CA LEU A 89 6.00 6.58 4.28
C LEU A 89 6.97 6.30 5.44
N TYR A 90 7.15 5.04 5.83
CA TYR A 90 8.18 4.64 6.79
C TYR A 90 9.57 5.16 6.38
N LEU A 91 9.98 4.97 5.10
CA LEU A 91 11.27 5.47 4.62
C LEU A 91 11.35 6.99 4.68
N CYS A 92 10.30 7.70 4.27
CA CYS A 92 10.27 9.16 4.32
C CYS A 92 10.45 9.68 5.76
N ILE A 93 9.73 9.12 6.71
CA ILE A 93 9.83 9.50 8.13
C ILE A 93 11.22 9.18 8.67
N TYR A 94 11.75 8.00 8.37
CA TYR A 94 13.09 7.61 8.78
C TYR A 94 14.15 8.60 8.25
N GLU A 95 14.10 8.96 6.98
CA GLU A 95 15.04 9.91 6.37
C GLU A 95 14.94 11.31 7.00
N ILE A 96 13.72 11.78 7.26
CA ILE A 96 13.50 13.07 7.91
C ILE A 96 14.12 13.06 9.32
N VAL A 97 13.76 12.08 10.14
CA VAL A 97 14.26 11.98 11.53
C VAL A 97 15.79 11.86 11.56
N SER A 98 16.37 11.06 10.65
CA SER A 98 17.82 10.86 10.56
C SER A 98 18.58 12.12 10.16
N LYS A 99 17.96 13.03 9.41
CA LYS A 99 18.55 14.34 9.04
C LYS A 99 18.55 15.32 10.21
N PHE A 100 17.49 15.32 11.01
CA PHE A 100 17.41 16.21 12.18
C PHE A 100 18.26 15.73 13.36
N LYS A 101 18.34 14.41 13.54
CA LYS A 101 19.11 13.79 14.63
C LYS A 101 19.93 12.64 14.05
N LYS A 102 21.22 12.89 13.75
CA LYS A 102 22.13 11.83 13.28
C LYS A 102 22.14 10.69 14.34
N PRO A 103 21.72 9.48 14.01
CA PRO A 103 21.66 8.39 14.96
C PRO A 103 23.09 7.93 15.30
N VAL A 104 23.63 8.39 16.43
CA VAL A 104 24.98 8.06 16.90
C VAL A 104 24.95 6.77 17.73
N THR A 105 23.88 6.55 18.48
CA THR A 105 23.74 5.39 19.37
C THR A 105 22.75 4.36 18.84
N LEU A 106 22.79 3.14 19.38
CA LEU A 106 21.80 2.10 19.08
C LEU A 106 20.37 2.57 19.41
N VAL A 107 20.22 3.30 20.51
CA VAL A 107 18.92 3.85 20.95
C VAL A 107 18.37 4.85 19.92
N ASP A 108 19.23 5.71 19.36
CA ASP A 108 18.82 6.66 18.32
C ASP A 108 18.37 5.95 17.04
N LYS A 109 19.04 4.86 16.66
CA LYS A 109 18.64 4.02 15.52
C LYS A 109 17.27 3.36 15.76
N ILE A 110 17.07 2.79 16.94
CA ILE A 110 15.77 2.18 17.30
C ILE A 110 14.67 3.25 17.31
N ALA A 111 14.93 4.44 17.82
CA ALA A 111 13.99 5.55 17.83
C ALA A 111 13.61 6.01 16.40
N ALA A 112 14.59 6.10 15.49
CA ALA A 112 14.35 6.47 14.10
C ALA A 112 13.52 5.42 13.34
N HIS A 113 13.80 4.13 13.55
CA HIS A 113 12.98 3.05 12.99
C HIS A 113 11.58 3.00 13.60
N GLY A 114 11.49 3.19 14.93
CA GLY A 114 10.21 3.19 15.65
C GLY A 114 9.30 4.34 15.20
N SER A 115 9.82 5.56 15.06
CA SER A 115 9.05 6.71 14.58
C SER A 115 8.56 6.51 13.14
N GLY A 116 9.39 5.92 12.28
CA GLY A 116 9.01 5.57 10.92
C GLY A 116 7.89 4.54 10.87
N ALA A 117 8.00 3.47 11.67
CA ALA A 117 6.99 2.41 11.72
C ALA A 117 5.65 2.91 12.29
N VAL A 118 5.66 3.63 13.42
CA VAL A 118 4.45 4.16 14.06
C VAL A 118 3.76 5.21 13.18
N GLY A 119 4.52 6.07 12.49
CA GLY A 119 3.94 7.08 11.61
C GLY A 119 3.43 6.53 10.27
N ALA A 120 3.77 5.29 9.91
CA ALA A 120 3.36 4.66 8.65
C ALA A 120 2.13 3.73 8.80
N VAL A 121 1.74 3.39 10.04
CA VAL A 121 0.58 2.55 10.38
C VAL A 121 -0.53 3.38 10.98
#